data_f45565fcb08782715a91b8ab012965cb
#
_entry.id   f45565fcb08782715a91b8ab012965cb
#
_cell.length_a   1.000
_cell.length_b   1.000
_cell.length_c   1.000
_cell.angle_alpha   90.00
_cell.angle_beta   90.00
_cell.angle_gamma   90.00
#
_symmetry.space_group_name_H-M   'P 1'
#
loop_
_entity.id
_entity.type
_entity.pdbx_description
1 polymer ?
#
loop_
_entity_poly.entity_id
_entity_poly.type
_entity_poly.pdbx_seq_one_letter_code
_entity_poly.pdbx_strand_id
1 'polypeptide(L)'
;ASNLRIGQYNQEIDPIYLEQTLEQAINNVYASLHIPIDLGKVKSTMSQYLFDPVVDARQKIIDLSGGQKARFQLIKMFANNPNLLILDEPTNHLDLPSIEELENALQQYDGGILYISHDTSFISKLGGDVVEI
;
A
#
# COMPACT_ATOMS: atom_id res chain seq x y z
N ALA A 1 15.00 20.98 0.20
CA ALA A 1 14.85 19.80 0.96
C ALA A 1 15.29 18.59 0.19
N SER A 2 16.35 18.03 0.67
CA SER A 2 17.02 16.90 0.06
C SER A 2 16.36 15.55 0.40
N ASN A 3 15.25 15.53 1.17
CA ASN A 3 14.71 14.31 1.74
C ASN A 3 13.36 13.92 1.16
N LEU A 4 13.16 14.12 -0.14
CA LEU A 4 11.93 13.69 -0.79
C LEU A 4 11.90 12.17 -0.87
N ARG A 5 10.90 11.58 -0.24
CA ARG A 5 10.62 10.14 -0.32
C ARG A 5 9.26 9.97 -0.96
N ILE A 6 9.22 9.24 -2.07
CA ILE A 6 8.02 9.06 -2.86
C ILE A 6 7.46 7.66 -2.63
N GLY A 7 6.16 7.59 -2.30
CA GLY A 7 5.42 6.34 -2.32
C GLY A 7 4.51 6.32 -3.54
N GLN A 8 4.49 5.19 -4.23
CA GLN A 8 3.66 5.03 -5.40
C GLN A 8 2.74 3.82 -5.21
N TYR A 9 1.45 4.03 -5.42
CA TYR A 9 0.48 2.94 -5.36
C TYR A 9 0.41 2.25 -6.72
N ASN A 10 0.71 0.96 -6.74
CA ASN A 10 0.64 0.14 -7.93
C ASN A 10 -0.66 -0.67 -7.89
N GLN A 11 -1.47 -0.59 -8.95
CA GLN A 11 -2.71 -1.34 -9.04
C GLN A 11 -2.46 -2.84 -9.14
N GLU A 12 -1.42 -3.22 -9.87
CA GLU A 12 -1.05 -4.61 -10.05
C GLU A 12 0.16 -4.95 -9.20
N ILE A 13 0.13 -6.13 -8.59
CA ILE A 13 1.25 -6.62 -7.81
C ILE A 13 2.36 -7.04 -8.75
N ASP A 14 3.59 -6.61 -8.45
CA ASP A 14 4.76 -7.05 -9.20
C ASP A 14 4.84 -8.58 -9.16
N PRO A 15 4.93 -9.24 -10.32
CA PRO A 15 4.98 -10.70 -10.39
C PRO A 15 6.03 -11.36 -9.51
N ILE A 16 7.10 -10.64 -9.18
CA ILE A 16 8.16 -11.18 -8.31
C ILE A 16 7.62 -11.59 -6.93
N TYR A 17 6.52 -10.99 -6.48
CA TYR A 17 5.95 -11.29 -5.15
C TYR A 17 4.88 -12.37 -5.18
N LEU A 18 4.29 -12.70 -6.33
CA LEU A 18 3.08 -13.52 -6.40
C LEU A 18 3.24 -14.91 -5.78
N GLU A 19 4.38 -15.56 -5.96
CA GLU A 19 4.64 -16.88 -5.42
C GLU A 19 5.26 -16.86 -4.01
N GLN A 20 5.57 -15.67 -3.49
CA GLN A 20 6.08 -15.51 -2.13
C GLN A 20 4.95 -15.52 -1.13
N THR A 21 5.24 -16.00 0.10
CA THR A 21 4.30 -15.83 1.20
C THR A 21 4.25 -14.35 1.60
N LEU A 22 3.17 -13.96 2.28
CA LEU A 22 3.03 -12.58 2.75
C LEU A 22 4.23 -12.15 3.60
N GLU A 23 4.66 -13.02 4.50
CA GLU A 23 5.83 -12.76 5.35
C GLU A 23 7.09 -12.53 4.54
N GLN A 24 7.36 -13.40 3.57
CA GLN A 24 8.52 -13.27 2.68
C GLN A 24 8.43 -12.00 1.84
N ALA A 25 7.26 -11.70 1.30
CA ALA A 25 7.07 -10.54 0.45
C ALA A 25 7.30 -9.23 1.20
N ILE A 26 6.78 -9.11 2.43
CA ILE A 26 7.02 -7.92 3.25
C ILE A 26 8.51 -7.78 3.55
N ASN A 27 9.16 -8.86 3.94
CA ASN A 27 10.60 -8.82 4.20
C ASN A 27 11.38 -8.34 2.97
N ASN A 28 11.00 -8.83 1.79
CA ASN A 28 11.69 -8.49 0.55
C ASN A 28 11.40 -7.08 0.07
N VAL A 29 10.21 -6.53 0.35
CA VAL A 29 9.92 -5.12 0.09
C VAL A 29 10.90 -4.23 0.85
N TYR A 30 11.07 -4.46 2.14
CA TYR A 30 12.01 -3.66 2.94
C TYR A 30 13.46 -3.87 2.51
N ALA A 31 13.82 -5.11 2.19
CA ALA A 31 15.16 -5.42 1.69
C ALA A 31 15.47 -4.66 0.38
N SER A 32 14.51 -4.57 -0.52
CA SER A 32 14.69 -3.85 -1.79
C SER A 32 14.90 -2.35 -1.58
N LEU A 33 14.42 -1.81 -0.47
CA LEU A 33 14.59 -0.41 -0.09
C LEU A 33 15.83 -0.19 0.78
N HIS A 34 16.60 -1.25 1.04
CA HIS A 34 17.77 -1.22 1.93
C HIS A 34 17.39 -0.78 3.36
N ILE A 35 16.20 -1.12 3.81
CA ILE A 35 15.72 -0.83 5.16
C ILE A 35 15.83 -2.12 5.98
N PRO A 36 16.59 -2.11 7.10
CA PRO A 36 16.69 -3.28 7.96
C PRO A 36 15.32 -3.67 8.53
N ILE A 37 15.01 -4.94 8.52
CA ILE A 37 13.78 -5.46 9.08
C ILE A 37 14.03 -6.83 9.71
N ASP A 38 13.41 -7.08 10.86
CA ASP A 38 13.44 -8.37 11.51
C ASP A 38 12.04 -9.00 11.52
N LEU A 39 11.95 -10.23 11.99
CA LEU A 39 10.66 -10.95 12.00
C LEU A 39 9.63 -10.24 12.88
N GLY A 40 10.06 -9.66 14.00
CA GLY A 40 9.16 -8.90 14.87
C GLY A 40 8.53 -7.71 14.15
N LYS A 41 9.32 -6.98 13.37
CA LYS A 41 8.83 -5.85 12.60
C LYS A 41 7.89 -6.31 11.47
N VAL A 42 8.20 -7.43 10.81
CA VAL A 42 7.30 -8.00 9.79
C VAL A 42 5.95 -8.32 10.43
N LYS A 43 5.94 -9.01 11.56
CA LYS A 43 4.70 -9.39 12.25
C LYS A 43 3.89 -8.17 12.72
N SER A 44 4.56 -7.13 13.26
CA SER A 44 3.88 -5.92 13.70
C SER A 44 3.30 -5.14 12.51
N THR A 45 3.98 -5.13 11.38
CA THR A 45 3.48 -4.52 10.15
C THR A 45 2.22 -5.26 9.66
N MET A 46 2.24 -6.58 9.68
CA MET A 46 1.07 -7.36 9.33
C MET A 46 -0.13 -6.99 10.20
N SER A 47 0.06 -6.93 11.51
CA SER A 47 -1.02 -6.57 12.44
C SER A 47 -1.52 -5.16 12.21
N GLN A 48 -0.64 -4.22 11.91
CA GLN A 48 -0.99 -2.83 11.61
C GLN A 48 -1.93 -2.73 10.42
N TYR A 49 -1.75 -3.60 9.42
CA TYR A 49 -2.57 -3.64 8.22
C TYR A 49 -3.63 -4.73 8.27
N LEU A 50 -4.04 -5.14 9.47
CA LEU A 50 -5.18 -6.03 9.72
C LEU A 50 -4.99 -7.45 9.18
N PHE A 51 -3.76 -7.89 9.03
CA PHE A 51 -3.45 -9.30 8.76
C PHE A 51 -3.23 -10.04 10.07
N ASP A 52 -3.57 -11.32 10.07
CA ASP A 52 -3.22 -12.21 11.17
C ASP A 52 -1.73 -12.62 11.01
N PRO A 53 -0.86 -12.29 12.01
CA PRO A 53 0.56 -12.54 11.85
C PRO A 53 0.97 -14.02 11.85
N VAL A 54 0.05 -14.93 12.17
CA VAL A 54 0.30 -16.37 12.13
C VAL A 54 -0.34 -17.00 10.90
N VAL A 55 -1.66 -16.82 10.74
CA VAL A 55 -2.41 -17.48 9.68
C VAL A 55 -2.05 -16.91 8.31
N ASP A 56 -2.04 -15.57 8.19
CA ASP A 56 -1.83 -14.93 6.91
C ASP A 56 -0.36 -14.94 6.48
N ALA A 57 0.56 -15.09 7.42
CA ALA A 57 2.00 -15.07 7.13
C ALA A 57 2.41 -16.11 6.09
N ARG A 58 1.76 -17.26 6.08
CA ARG A 58 2.11 -18.39 5.22
C ARG A 58 1.32 -18.44 3.92
N GLN A 59 0.35 -17.54 3.73
CA GLN A 59 -0.40 -17.48 2.49
C GLN A 59 0.46 -16.82 1.41
N LYS A 60 0.41 -17.39 0.20
CA LYS A 60 1.05 -16.76 -0.95
C LYS A 60 0.28 -15.51 -1.35
N ILE A 61 1.00 -14.51 -1.83
CA ILE A 61 0.38 -13.26 -2.28
C ILE A 61 -0.71 -13.53 -3.32
N ILE A 62 -0.46 -14.45 -4.25
CA ILE A 62 -1.42 -14.78 -5.32
C ILE A 62 -2.75 -15.30 -4.76
N ASP A 63 -2.73 -15.91 -3.58
CA ASP A 63 -3.92 -16.51 -2.97
C ASP A 63 -4.70 -15.55 -2.05
N LEU A 64 -4.20 -14.33 -1.84
CA LEU A 64 -4.88 -13.33 -1.02
C LEU A 64 -6.16 -12.85 -1.70
N SER A 65 -7.13 -12.41 -0.89
CA SER A 65 -8.32 -11.74 -1.41
C SER A 65 -7.97 -10.40 -2.05
N GLY A 66 -8.90 -9.80 -2.80
CA GLY A 66 -8.70 -8.49 -3.39
C GLY A 66 -8.34 -7.42 -2.36
N GLY A 67 -9.09 -7.35 -1.24
CA GLY A 67 -8.82 -6.41 -0.17
C GLY A 67 -7.48 -6.66 0.51
N GLN A 68 -7.11 -7.91 0.71
CA GLN A 68 -5.81 -8.27 1.27
C GLN A 68 -4.66 -7.89 0.33
N LYS A 69 -4.82 -8.10 -0.97
CA LYS A 69 -3.83 -7.67 -1.96
C LYS A 69 -3.66 -6.15 -1.94
N ALA A 70 -4.76 -5.41 -1.83
CA ALA A 70 -4.70 -3.96 -1.71
C ALA A 70 -3.93 -3.53 -0.46
N ARG A 71 -4.15 -4.20 0.68
CA ARG A 71 -3.40 -3.91 1.91
C ARG A 71 -1.91 -4.20 1.75
N PHE A 72 -1.55 -5.27 1.05
CA PHE A 72 -0.13 -5.53 0.74
C PHE A 72 0.46 -4.39 -0.09
N GLN A 73 -0.27 -3.90 -1.09
CA GLN A 73 0.18 -2.76 -1.89
C GLN A 73 0.34 -1.49 -1.05
N LEU A 74 -0.51 -1.29 -0.05
CA LEU A 74 -0.37 -0.18 0.90
C LEU A 74 0.90 -0.33 1.75
N ILE A 75 1.20 -1.53 2.23
CA ILE A 75 2.44 -1.81 2.96
C ILE A 75 3.64 -1.40 2.10
N LYS A 76 3.62 -1.80 0.84
CA LYS A 76 4.69 -1.48 -0.11
C LYS A 76 4.81 0.02 -0.34
N MET A 77 3.70 0.72 -0.49
CA MET A 77 3.69 2.16 -0.72
C MET A 77 4.25 2.94 0.47
N PHE A 78 3.91 2.52 1.70
CA PHE A 78 4.32 3.23 2.90
C PHE A 78 5.64 2.74 3.50
N ALA A 79 6.27 1.72 2.93
CA ALA A 79 7.45 1.08 3.53
C ALA A 79 8.62 2.03 3.74
N ASN A 80 8.85 2.98 2.84
CA ASN A 80 9.94 3.95 2.97
C ASN A 80 9.53 5.24 3.68
N ASN A 81 8.40 5.24 4.38
CA ASN A 81 7.89 6.40 5.09
C ASN A 81 7.82 7.64 4.19
N PRO A 82 7.01 7.61 3.12
CA PRO A 82 7.00 8.66 2.12
C PRO A 82 6.46 9.98 2.64
N ASN A 83 6.96 11.08 2.08
CA ASN A 83 6.38 12.41 2.31
C ASN A 83 5.64 12.95 1.10
N LEU A 84 5.64 12.19 0.00
CA LEU A 84 4.80 12.45 -1.17
C LEU A 84 4.28 11.12 -1.71
N LEU A 85 2.98 11.05 -1.94
CA LEU A 85 2.36 9.90 -2.60
C LEU A 85 1.97 10.26 -4.03
N ILE A 86 2.21 9.35 -4.95
CA ILE A 86 1.77 9.47 -6.34
C ILE A 86 0.78 8.37 -6.63
N LEU A 87 -0.42 8.75 -7.03
CA LEU A 87 -1.53 7.83 -7.29
C LEU A 87 -2.07 8.11 -8.69
N ASP A 88 -1.95 7.15 -9.59
CA ASP A 88 -2.45 7.26 -10.95
C ASP A 88 -3.64 6.32 -11.13
N GLU A 89 -4.85 6.89 -11.25
CA GLU A 89 -6.11 6.15 -11.34
C GLU A 89 -6.17 5.00 -10.31
N PRO A 90 -5.99 5.32 -9.02
CA PRO A 90 -5.76 4.28 -8.01
C PRO A 90 -6.96 3.37 -7.78
N THR A 91 -8.17 3.80 -8.14
CA THR A 91 -9.38 3.01 -7.93
C THR A 91 -9.75 2.14 -9.13
N ASN A 92 -9.06 2.28 -10.28
CA ASN A 92 -9.33 1.46 -11.45
C ASN A 92 -9.10 -0.03 -11.15
N HIS A 93 -10.04 -0.86 -11.57
CA HIS A 93 -9.98 -2.31 -11.43
C HIS A 93 -9.95 -2.81 -9.98
N LEU A 94 -10.20 -1.94 -8.99
CA LEU A 94 -10.31 -2.35 -7.60
C LEU A 94 -11.78 -2.63 -7.25
N ASP A 95 -11.98 -3.65 -6.41
CA ASP A 95 -13.30 -3.91 -5.82
C ASP A 95 -13.57 -2.90 -4.69
N LEU A 96 -14.81 -2.87 -4.20
CA LEU A 96 -15.19 -1.91 -3.18
C LEU A 96 -14.37 -2.04 -1.89
N PRO A 97 -14.13 -3.25 -1.33
CA PRO A 97 -13.30 -3.37 -0.14
C PRO A 97 -11.88 -2.82 -0.34
N SER A 98 -11.30 -3.01 -1.50
CA SER A 98 -9.96 -2.48 -1.81
C SER A 98 -9.94 -0.96 -1.86
N ILE A 99 -10.97 -0.36 -2.47
CA ILE A 99 -11.13 1.09 -2.51
C ILE A 99 -11.26 1.65 -1.10
N GLU A 100 -12.06 1.02 -0.25
CA GLU A 100 -12.25 1.46 1.14
C GLU A 100 -10.94 1.41 1.93
N GLU A 101 -10.13 0.36 1.76
CA GLU A 101 -8.83 0.26 2.41
C GLU A 101 -7.91 1.39 1.96
N LEU A 102 -7.88 1.68 0.67
CA LEU A 102 -7.06 2.78 0.13
C LEU A 102 -7.54 4.12 0.67
N GLU A 103 -8.84 4.40 0.66
CA GLU A 103 -9.41 5.64 1.18
C GLU A 103 -9.05 5.84 2.65
N ASN A 104 -9.21 4.80 3.47
CA ASN A 104 -8.88 4.88 4.89
C ASN A 104 -7.41 5.20 5.13
N ALA A 105 -6.52 4.57 4.39
CA ALA A 105 -5.09 4.82 4.51
C ALA A 105 -4.73 6.26 4.14
N LEU A 106 -5.32 6.77 3.07
CA LEU A 106 -5.04 8.13 2.58
C LEU A 106 -5.60 9.21 3.51
N GLN A 107 -6.75 8.97 4.15
CA GLN A 107 -7.33 9.91 5.11
C GLN A 107 -6.45 10.10 6.34
N GLN A 108 -5.66 9.10 6.70
CA GLN A 108 -4.77 9.16 7.86
C GLN A 108 -3.37 9.66 7.50
N TYR A 109 -3.11 9.87 6.22
CA TYR A 109 -1.79 10.29 5.74
C TYR A 109 -1.67 11.82 5.79
N ASP A 110 -0.55 12.30 6.33
CA ASP A 110 -0.31 13.75 6.54
C ASP A 110 0.51 14.43 5.46
N GLY A 111 1.11 13.66 4.55
CA GLY A 111 2.00 14.22 3.53
C GLY A 111 1.27 14.72 2.30
N GLY A 112 2.03 15.10 1.28
CA GLY A 112 1.49 15.52 0.00
C GLY A 112 1.00 14.34 -0.83
N ILE A 113 -0.08 14.54 -1.56
CA ILE A 113 -0.64 13.54 -2.47
C ILE A 113 -0.81 14.18 -3.85
N LEU A 114 -0.22 13.56 -4.85
CA LEU A 114 -0.45 13.89 -6.26
C LEU A 114 -1.23 12.73 -6.87
N TYR A 115 -2.44 13.00 -7.33
CA TYR A 115 -3.22 11.91 -7.91
C TYR A 115 -3.99 12.34 -9.16
N ILE A 116 -4.22 11.34 -10.04
CA ILE A 116 -5.03 11.45 -11.24
C ILE A 116 -6.19 10.48 -11.05
N SER A 117 -7.41 10.98 -11.00
CA SER A 117 -8.58 10.13 -10.83
C SER A 117 -9.81 10.80 -11.43
N HIS A 118 -10.67 9.99 -12.04
CA HIS A 118 -11.99 10.41 -12.50
C HIS A 118 -13.09 10.01 -11.53
N ASP A 119 -12.74 9.38 -10.42
CA ASP A 119 -13.68 8.98 -9.39
C ASP A 119 -13.94 10.16 -8.44
N THR A 120 -15.04 10.88 -8.69
CA THR A 120 -15.38 12.06 -7.88
C THR A 120 -15.67 11.72 -6.43
N SER A 121 -16.22 10.54 -6.16
CA SER A 121 -16.48 10.08 -4.80
C SER A 121 -15.16 9.88 -4.05
N PHE A 122 -14.18 9.26 -4.69
CA PHE A 122 -12.85 9.05 -4.11
C PHE A 122 -12.19 10.40 -3.79
N ILE A 123 -12.20 11.33 -4.76
CA ILE A 123 -11.59 12.66 -4.59
C ILE A 123 -12.26 13.41 -3.43
N SER A 124 -13.60 13.41 -3.36
CA SER A 124 -14.32 14.16 -2.34
C SER A 124 -14.05 13.64 -0.93
N LYS A 125 -13.82 12.33 -0.77
CA LYS A 125 -13.54 11.73 0.53
C LYS A 125 -12.16 12.06 1.07
N LEU A 126 -11.20 12.34 0.19
CA LEU A 126 -9.84 12.66 0.62
C LEU A 126 -9.71 14.05 1.20
N GLY A 127 -10.51 15.00 0.72
CA GLY A 127 -10.40 16.41 1.13
C GLY A 127 -9.08 17.01 0.68
N GLY A 128 -8.78 18.22 1.20
CA GLY A 128 -7.54 18.90 0.90
C GLY A 128 -7.51 19.56 -0.47
N ASP A 129 -6.32 20.00 -0.87
CA ASP A 129 -6.11 20.69 -2.14
C ASP A 129 -5.92 19.68 -3.26
N VAL A 130 -6.70 19.87 -4.33
CA VAL A 130 -6.65 18.98 -5.49
C VAL A 130 -6.08 19.77 -6.67
N VAL A 131 -5.05 19.17 -7.31
CA VAL A 131 -4.51 19.71 -8.55
C VAL A 131 -4.89 18.75 -9.67
N GLU A 132 -5.64 19.23 -10.63
CA GLU A 132 -6.01 18.47 -11.81
C GLU A 132 -4.95 18.65 -12.89
N ILE A 133 -4.53 17.55 -13.46
CA ILE A 133 -3.54 17.57 -14.55
C ILE A 133 -4.20 17.14 -15.84
#